data_ed6ab1e724c761c271b80da53fbfc3b8
#
_entry.id   ed6ab1e724c761c271b80da53fbfc3b8
#
_cell.length_a   1.000
_cell.length_b   1.000
_cell.length_c   1.000
_cell.angle_alpha   90.00
_cell.angle_beta   90.00
_cell.angle_gamma   90.00
#
_symmetry.space_group_name_H-M   'P 1'
#
loop_
_entity.id
_entity.type
_entity.pdbx_description
1 polymer ?
#
loop_
_entity_poly.entity_id
_entity_poly.type
_entity_poly.pdbx_seq_one_letter_code
_entity_poly.pdbx_strand_id
1 'polypeptide(L)'
;MKCTEVRERLEILSPPKFAESWDNVGLLCGRAGKEIKKVYIAVDATDEVIENAIDAEADLLLTHHPLIFSPLKKVNDENFISRRIVKLLQADMCYYAMHTNFDVMGMADAAADTLALKDRQ
;
A
#
# COMPACT_ATOMS: atom_id res chain seq x y z
N MET A 1 -1.82 9.75 -14.32
CA MET A 1 -1.75 10.43 -13.00
C MET A 1 -0.42 10.05 -12.34
N LYS A 2 0.33 11.02 -11.87
CA LYS A 2 1.61 10.75 -11.19
C LYS A 2 1.36 10.16 -9.81
N CYS A 3 2.33 9.40 -9.31
CA CYS A 3 2.25 8.80 -7.97
C CYS A 3 1.98 9.84 -6.88
N THR A 4 2.57 11.03 -6.98
CA THR A 4 2.29 12.14 -6.04
C THR A 4 0.81 12.53 -6.04
N GLU A 5 0.16 12.55 -7.19
CA GLU A 5 -1.26 12.87 -7.29
C GLU A 5 -2.13 11.76 -6.71
N VAL A 6 -1.77 10.50 -6.96
CA VAL A 6 -2.45 9.34 -6.35
C VAL A 6 -2.31 9.40 -4.83
N ARG A 7 -1.11 9.68 -4.34
CA ARG A 7 -0.85 9.83 -2.91
C ARG A 7 -1.72 10.92 -2.29
N GLU A 8 -1.82 12.08 -2.92
CA GLU A 8 -2.66 13.17 -2.43
C GLU A 8 -4.12 12.75 -2.30
N ARG A 9 -4.63 12.02 -3.27
CA ARG A 9 -6.01 11.52 -3.23
C ARG A 9 -6.21 10.47 -2.15
N LEU A 10 -5.25 9.56 -1.97
CA LEU A 10 -5.31 8.57 -0.90
C LEU A 10 -5.22 9.23 0.48
N GLU A 11 -4.41 10.27 0.62
CA GLU A 11 -4.29 11.03 1.88
C GLU A 11 -5.55 11.82 2.22
N ILE A 12 -6.31 12.26 1.21
CA ILE A 12 -7.63 12.87 1.42
C ILE A 12 -8.61 11.81 1.92
N LEU A 13 -8.63 10.63 1.30
CA LEU A 13 -9.50 9.53 1.68
C LEU A 13 -9.17 9.00 3.08
N SER A 14 -7.89 8.87 3.38
CA SER A 14 -7.41 8.28 4.63
C SER A 14 -6.13 8.99 5.09
N PRO A 15 -6.26 10.15 5.79
CA PRO A 15 -5.11 10.96 6.18
C PRO A 15 -4.13 10.19 7.08
N PRO A 16 -2.82 10.26 6.80
CA PRO A 16 -1.79 9.59 7.62
C PRO A 16 -1.82 10.01 9.09
N LYS A 17 -2.30 11.22 9.40
CA LYS A 17 -2.40 11.71 10.79
C LYS A 17 -3.31 10.84 11.67
N PHE A 18 -4.20 10.04 11.07
CA PHE A 18 -5.06 9.12 11.81
C PHE A 18 -4.43 7.74 12.01
N ALA A 19 -3.24 7.50 11.47
CA ALA A 19 -2.51 6.26 11.76
C ALA A 19 -1.98 6.29 13.19
N GLU A 20 -1.89 5.09 13.79
CA GLU A 20 -1.27 4.96 15.10
C GLU A 20 0.21 5.38 15.05
N SER A 21 0.74 5.88 16.16
CA SER A 21 2.12 6.41 16.23
C SER A 21 3.19 5.36 15.92
N TRP A 22 2.88 4.08 16.15
CA TRP A 22 3.79 2.96 15.89
C TRP A 22 3.73 2.44 14.45
N ASP A 23 2.78 2.93 13.67
CA ASP A 23 2.50 2.42 12.34
C ASP A 23 3.38 3.10 11.27
N ASN A 24 3.47 2.46 10.11
CA ASN A 24 4.20 2.99 8.97
C ASN A 24 3.30 2.93 7.73
N VAL A 25 2.68 4.05 7.38
CA VAL A 25 1.74 4.15 6.28
C VAL A 25 2.21 5.18 5.26
N GLY A 26 1.63 5.16 4.08
CA GLY A 26 1.92 6.08 3.00
C GLY A 26 2.72 5.44 1.88
N LEU A 27 3.45 6.26 1.13
CA LEU A 27 4.32 5.79 0.06
C LEU A 27 5.61 5.26 0.68
N LEU A 28 5.71 3.94 0.78
CA LEU A 28 6.82 3.28 1.46
C LEU A 28 7.98 2.93 0.53
N CYS A 29 7.72 2.81 -0.77
CA CYS A 29 8.72 2.38 -1.74
C CYS A 29 8.36 2.89 -3.13
N GLY A 30 9.38 3.21 -3.93
CA GLY A 30 9.21 3.58 -5.33
C GLY A 30 9.43 5.06 -5.60
N ARG A 31 9.12 5.46 -6.84
CA ARG A 31 9.35 6.83 -7.32
C ARG A 31 8.08 7.67 -7.23
N ALA A 32 8.12 8.74 -6.46
CA ALA A 32 6.98 9.64 -6.29
C ALA A 32 6.53 10.30 -7.60
N GLY A 33 7.43 10.48 -8.56
CA GLY A 33 7.13 11.08 -9.85
C GLY A 33 6.70 10.11 -10.94
N LYS A 34 6.57 8.82 -10.64
CA LYS A 34 6.17 7.82 -11.63
C LYS A 34 4.74 8.02 -12.11
N GLU A 35 4.49 7.82 -13.39
CA GLU A 35 3.14 7.80 -13.95
C GLU A 35 2.42 6.50 -13.54
N ILE A 36 1.26 6.65 -12.93
CA ILE A 36 0.44 5.53 -12.46
C ILE A 36 -0.78 5.38 -13.35
N LYS A 37 -0.87 4.24 -14.03
CA LYS A 37 -2.01 3.89 -14.88
C LYS A 37 -2.80 2.72 -14.32
N LYS A 38 -2.13 1.81 -13.61
CA LYS A 38 -2.72 0.59 -13.06
C LYS A 38 -2.33 0.42 -11.60
N VAL A 39 -3.34 0.24 -10.74
CA VAL A 39 -3.16 -0.02 -9.31
C VAL A 39 -3.60 -1.44 -9.02
N TYR A 40 -2.77 -2.19 -8.30
CA TYR A 40 -3.10 -3.52 -7.81
C TYR A 40 -3.35 -3.42 -6.30
N ILE A 41 -4.51 -3.90 -5.86
CA ILE A 41 -4.94 -3.78 -4.45
C ILE A 41 -4.96 -5.17 -3.81
N ALA A 42 -4.38 -5.28 -2.62
CA ALA A 42 -4.35 -6.52 -1.84
C ALA A 42 -4.32 -6.20 -0.35
N VAL A 43 -4.52 -7.22 0.48
CA VAL A 43 -4.41 -7.06 1.95
C VAL A 43 -2.95 -7.03 2.37
N ASP A 44 -2.16 -7.95 1.86
CA ASP A 44 -0.75 -8.11 2.22
C ASP A 44 0.16 -8.10 0.98
N ALA A 45 1.37 -7.58 1.14
CA ALA A 45 2.41 -7.63 0.10
C ALA A 45 3.23 -8.91 0.24
N THR A 46 2.60 -10.06 -0.03
CA THR A 46 3.28 -11.35 -0.05
C THR A 46 4.09 -11.51 -1.34
N ASP A 47 4.96 -12.54 -1.38
CA ASP A 47 5.70 -12.86 -2.61
C ASP A 47 4.73 -13.12 -3.77
N GLU A 48 3.66 -13.87 -3.53
CA GLU A 48 2.64 -14.18 -4.53
C GLU A 48 1.94 -12.91 -5.04
N VAL A 49 1.52 -12.03 -4.13
CA VAL A 49 0.86 -10.78 -4.49
C VAL A 49 1.77 -9.89 -5.33
N ILE A 50 3.03 -9.78 -4.95
CA ILE A 50 4.02 -8.98 -5.70
C ILE A 50 4.22 -9.55 -7.10
N GLU A 51 4.38 -10.88 -7.22
CA GLU A 51 4.50 -11.53 -8.55
C GLU A 51 3.24 -11.31 -9.39
N ASN A 52 2.06 -11.44 -8.81
CA ASN A 52 0.80 -11.19 -9.52
C ASN A 52 0.68 -9.74 -9.97
N ALA A 53 1.10 -8.79 -9.14
CA ALA A 53 1.09 -7.38 -9.49
C ALA A 53 2.06 -7.07 -10.63
N ILE A 54 3.25 -7.69 -10.62
CA ILE A 54 4.23 -7.57 -11.69
C ILE A 54 3.68 -8.16 -12.99
N ASP A 55 3.10 -9.35 -12.95
CA ASP A 55 2.51 -10.02 -14.10
C ASP A 55 1.34 -9.20 -14.68
N ALA A 56 0.60 -8.50 -13.84
CA ALA A 56 -0.47 -7.62 -14.27
C ALA A 56 0.03 -6.25 -14.78
N GLU A 57 1.34 -6.03 -14.76
CA GLU A 57 1.96 -4.75 -15.16
C GLU A 57 1.45 -3.57 -14.35
N ALA A 58 1.24 -3.77 -13.04
CA ALA A 58 0.81 -2.71 -12.15
C ALA A 58 1.89 -1.66 -11.94
N ASP A 59 1.50 -0.42 -11.83
CA ASP A 59 2.39 0.70 -11.54
C ASP A 59 2.49 1.00 -10.05
N LEU A 60 1.44 0.65 -9.31
CA LEU A 60 1.33 0.85 -7.87
C LEU A 60 0.70 -0.37 -7.23
N LEU A 61 1.32 -0.88 -6.18
CA LEU A 61 0.73 -1.87 -5.29
C LEU A 61 0.23 -1.15 -4.03
N LEU A 62 -1.04 -1.31 -3.74
CA LEU A 62 -1.69 -0.74 -2.55
C LEU A 62 -2.12 -1.87 -1.64
N THR A 63 -1.62 -1.88 -0.40
CA THR A 63 -2.01 -2.89 0.59
C THR A 63 -2.49 -2.27 1.89
N HIS A 64 -3.22 -3.05 2.67
CA HIS A 64 -3.65 -2.67 4.02
C HIS A 64 -2.50 -2.83 5.02
N HIS A 65 -1.85 -3.98 5.05
CA HIS A 65 -0.73 -4.23 5.95
C HIS A 65 0.59 -3.73 5.35
N PRO A 66 1.36 -2.89 6.08
CA PRO A 66 2.61 -2.37 5.54
C PRO A 66 3.69 -3.45 5.46
N LEU A 67 4.37 -3.51 4.32
CA LEU A 67 5.50 -4.41 4.11
C LEU A 67 6.70 -4.01 4.98
N ILE A 68 6.94 -2.71 5.09
CA ILE A 68 8.01 -2.16 5.91
C ILE A 68 7.38 -1.68 7.22
N PHE A 69 7.48 -2.50 8.26
CA PHE A 69 6.95 -2.14 9.57
C PHE A 69 8.05 -1.55 10.47
N SER A 70 9.22 -2.17 10.47
CA SER A 70 10.39 -1.69 11.22
C SER A 70 11.42 -1.08 10.28
N PRO A 71 12.21 -0.10 10.73
CA PRO A 71 13.28 0.47 9.90
C PRO A 71 14.23 -0.59 9.36
N LEU A 72 14.59 -0.47 8.09
CA LEU A 72 15.51 -1.38 7.43
C LEU A 72 16.91 -0.80 7.41
N LYS A 73 17.90 -1.60 7.83
CA LYS A 73 19.31 -1.23 7.75
C LYS A 73 19.97 -1.67 6.46
N LYS A 74 19.40 -2.72 5.84
CA LYS A 74 19.95 -3.31 4.62
C LYS A 74 18.80 -3.63 3.66
N VAL A 75 19.02 -3.40 2.38
CA VAL A 75 18.09 -3.73 1.32
C VAL A 75 18.82 -4.62 0.32
N ASN A 76 18.63 -5.93 0.45
CA ASN A 76 19.20 -6.95 -0.41
C ASN A 76 18.26 -8.15 -0.45
N ASP A 77 18.68 -9.25 -1.06
CA ASP A 77 17.84 -10.45 -1.22
C ASP A 77 18.02 -11.50 -0.12
N GLU A 78 18.77 -11.21 0.91
CA GLU A 78 19.04 -12.16 1.99
C GLU A 78 17.92 -12.26 3.01
N ASN A 79 17.10 -11.20 3.15
CA ASN A 79 15.93 -11.17 4.04
C ASN A 79 14.65 -11.10 3.20
N PHE A 80 13.58 -11.81 3.63
CA PHE A 80 12.36 -11.87 2.82
C PHE A 80 11.66 -10.52 2.64
N ILE A 81 11.72 -9.62 3.62
CA ILE A 81 11.15 -8.28 3.50
C ILE A 81 11.96 -7.44 2.49
N SER A 82 13.28 -7.37 2.66
CA SER A 82 14.13 -6.60 1.75
C SER A 82 14.14 -7.18 0.34
N ARG A 83 14.04 -8.51 0.20
CA ARG A 83 13.92 -9.16 -1.10
C ARG A 83 12.66 -8.69 -1.84
N ARG A 84 11.54 -8.57 -1.15
CA ARG A 84 10.30 -8.04 -1.73
C ARG A 84 10.46 -6.59 -2.19
N ILE A 85 11.16 -5.78 -1.41
CA ILE A 85 11.47 -4.40 -1.79
C ILE A 85 12.35 -4.35 -3.03
N VAL A 86 13.38 -5.19 -3.11
CA VAL A 86 14.23 -5.29 -4.31
C VAL A 86 13.38 -5.61 -5.54
N LYS A 87 12.44 -6.57 -5.43
CA LYS A 87 11.54 -6.92 -6.54
C LYS A 87 10.67 -5.74 -6.97
N LEU A 88 10.11 -5.01 -6.02
CA LEU A 88 9.29 -3.82 -6.31
C LEU A 88 10.11 -2.76 -7.06
N LEU A 89 11.33 -2.50 -6.60
CA LEU A 89 12.21 -1.51 -7.23
C LEU A 89 12.66 -1.96 -8.62
N GLN A 90 12.96 -3.25 -8.81
CA GLN A 90 13.33 -3.78 -10.13
C GLN A 90 12.19 -3.68 -11.13
N ALA A 91 10.95 -3.83 -10.67
CA ALA A 91 9.75 -3.67 -11.49
C ALA A 91 9.35 -2.21 -11.68
N ASP A 92 10.07 -1.28 -11.05
CA ASP A 92 9.74 0.15 -11.02
C ASP A 92 8.30 0.38 -10.54
N MET A 93 7.87 -0.39 -9.54
CA MET A 93 6.53 -0.32 -8.98
C MET A 93 6.53 0.47 -7.68
N CYS A 94 5.62 1.42 -7.56
CA CYS A 94 5.41 2.13 -6.31
C CYS A 94 4.63 1.23 -5.33
N TYR A 95 4.86 1.42 -4.05
CA TYR A 95 4.17 0.68 -3.01
C TYR A 95 3.63 1.62 -1.94
N TYR A 96 2.33 1.52 -1.67
CA TYR A 96 1.61 2.36 -0.72
C TYR A 96 0.86 1.48 0.28
N ALA A 97 0.89 1.85 1.56
CA ALA A 97 0.14 1.16 2.60
C ALA A 97 -0.83 2.10 3.31
N MET A 98 -2.06 1.62 3.51
CA MET A 98 -3.10 2.28 4.30
C MET A 98 -3.53 1.29 5.38
N HIS A 99 -3.06 1.47 6.61
CA HIS A 99 -3.30 0.53 7.70
C HIS A 99 -4.24 1.13 8.76
N THR A 100 -3.69 1.58 9.88
CA THR A 100 -4.53 2.09 10.97
C THR A 100 -5.26 3.38 10.60
N ASN A 101 -4.70 4.20 9.71
CA ASN A 101 -5.38 5.38 9.20
C ASN A 101 -6.65 5.02 8.41
N PHE A 102 -6.62 3.94 7.63
CA PHE A 102 -7.80 3.46 6.91
C PHE A 102 -8.80 2.80 7.86
N ASP A 103 -8.33 2.06 8.88
CA ASP A 103 -9.19 1.48 9.90
C ASP A 103 -10.06 2.55 10.58
N VAL A 104 -9.47 3.72 10.85
CA VAL A 104 -10.21 4.84 11.44
C VAL A 104 -11.21 5.44 10.45
N MET A 105 -10.82 5.61 9.18
CA MET A 105 -11.58 6.39 8.22
C MET A 105 -12.59 5.61 7.39
N GLY A 106 -12.33 4.33 7.08
CA GLY A 106 -13.13 3.67 6.07
C GLY A 106 -13.33 2.17 6.17
N MET A 107 -12.57 1.44 6.98
CA MET A 107 -12.61 -0.02 6.98
C MET A 107 -13.99 -0.56 7.40
N ALA A 108 -14.59 0.00 8.43
CA ALA A 108 -15.91 -0.44 8.91
C ALA A 108 -16.98 -0.24 7.84
N ASP A 109 -16.96 0.92 7.17
CA ASP A 109 -17.91 1.21 6.10
C ASP A 109 -17.70 0.29 4.90
N ALA A 110 -16.44 0.02 4.51
CA ALA A 110 -16.13 -0.89 3.42
C ALA A 110 -16.62 -2.31 3.73
N ALA A 111 -16.41 -2.80 4.96
CA ALA A 111 -16.91 -4.10 5.39
C ALA A 111 -18.44 -4.13 5.38
N ALA A 112 -19.09 -3.08 5.87
CA ALA A 112 -20.54 -2.97 5.88
C ALA A 112 -21.12 -2.95 4.45
N ASP A 113 -20.47 -2.25 3.51
CA ASP A 113 -20.88 -2.23 2.10
C ASP A 113 -20.80 -3.63 1.48
N THR A 114 -19.71 -4.36 1.74
CA THR A 114 -19.51 -5.73 1.25
C THR A 114 -20.62 -6.65 1.74
N LEU A 115 -21.04 -6.49 3.00
CA LEU A 115 -22.12 -7.28 3.61
C LEU A 115 -23.51 -6.71 3.34
N ALA A 116 -23.61 -5.59 2.62
CA ALA A 116 -24.86 -4.90 2.32
C ALA A 116 -25.65 -4.53 3.59
N LEU A 117 -24.95 -4.14 4.64
CA LEU A 117 -25.57 -3.76 5.91
C LEU A 117 -26.22 -2.37 5.82
N LYS A 118 -27.34 -2.22 6.52
CA LYS A 118 -28.07 -0.96 6.67
C LYS A 118 -27.98 -0.49 8.11
N ASP A 119 -28.30 0.78 8.35
CA ASP A 119 -28.34 1.37 9.70
C ASP A 119 -27.03 1.15 10.48
N ARG A 120 -25.93 1.47 9.84
CA ARG A 120 -24.57 1.34 10.40
C ARG A 120 -24.35 2.31 11.56
N GLN A 121 -23.74 1.80 12.60
CA GLN A 121 -23.39 2.60 13.76
C GLN A 121 -21.92 2.47 14.11
#